data_9d78ab52bcdfe5e7a35e10edfcb3cc6f
#
_entry.id   9d78ab52bcdfe5e7a35e10edfcb3cc6f
#
_cell.length_a   1.000
_cell.length_b   1.000
_cell.length_c   1.000
_cell.angle_alpha   90.00
_cell.angle_beta   90.00
_cell.angle_gamma   90.00
#
_symmetry.space_group_name_H-M   'P 1'
#
loop_
_entity.id
_entity.type
_entity.pdbx_description
1 polymer ?
#
loop_
_entity_poly.entity_id
_entity_poly.type
_entity_poly.pdbx_seq_one_letter_code
_entity_poly.pdbx_strand_id
1 'polypeptide(L)'
;MTDHEAEPEALEVEVVREDDEGDAPATNTIVAAADILPTTLYLLPLSERPFFPAQALPLLLNEEPWLPTIEAAANREQRVIGLILVKPDSAEKASPGDFHEVGTAARMHQLARNDGRLQFIAQGLKRFRIVNWLSHEPPYHVQVEYLSEDDAADVEELRAYSLAVINTLKELIPLNPLYSEELKFFLNRFNTHDP
;
A
#
# COMPACT_ATOMS: atom_id res chain seq x y z
N MET A 1 3.07 63.01 -3.29
CA MET A 1 3.62 61.69 -3.59
C MET A 1 3.12 60.80 -2.46
N THR A 2 1.96 60.26 -2.67
CA THR A 2 1.27 59.39 -1.70
C THR A 2 1.06 58.05 -2.39
N ASP A 3 1.82 57.05 -1.95
CA ASP A 3 1.66 55.66 -2.33
C ASP A 3 0.34 55.14 -1.73
N HIS A 4 -0.50 54.64 -2.59
CA HIS A 4 -1.76 53.99 -2.24
C HIS A 4 -1.54 52.46 -2.40
N GLU A 5 -1.22 51.78 -1.29
CA GLU A 5 -1.25 50.33 -1.21
C GLU A 5 -2.72 49.91 -1.23
N ALA A 6 -3.06 49.10 -2.24
CA ALA A 6 -4.36 48.44 -2.35
C ALA A 6 -4.30 47.11 -1.60
N GLU A 7 -5.08 46.99 -0.54
CA GLU A 7 -5.37 45.71 0.13
C GLU A 7 -6.26 44.84 -0.75
N PRO A 8 -6.05 43.50 -0.78
CA PRO A 8 -6.93 42.59 -1.50
C PRO A 8 -8.25 42.39 -0.72
N GLU A 9 -9.34 42.64 -1.39
CA GLU A 9 -10.70 42.36 -0.92
C GLU A 9 -10.90 40.87 -0.66
N ALA A 10 -11.26 40.55 0.59
CA ALA A 10 -11.72 39.22 0.98
C ALA A 10 -13.16 39.02 0.46
N LEU A 11 -13.36 38.03 -0.39
CA LEU A 11 -14.68 37.58 -0.82
C LEU A 11 -15.36 36.86 0.36
N GLU A 12 -16.35 37.53 0.95
CA GLU A 12 -17.30 36.92 1.88
C GLU A 12 -18.21 35.96 1.11
N VAL A 13 -18.14 34.67 1.44
CA VAL A 13 -19.09 33.67 0.96
C VAL A 13 -20.27 33.64 1.93
N GLU A 14 -21.39 34.17 1.48
CA GLU A 14 -22.67 34.15 2.21
C GLU A 14 -23.19 32.69 2.27
N VAL A 15 -23.23 32.13 3.48
CA VAL A 15 -23.80 30.82 3.74
C VAL A 15 -25.31 30.96 3.88
N VAL A 16 -26.05 30.61 2.84
CA VAL A 16 -27.51 30.44 2.91
C VAL A 16 -27.82 29.19 3.73
N ARG A 17 -28.42 29.37 4.90
CA ARG A 17 -29.02 28.31 5.69
C ARG A 17 -30.48 28.17 5.23
N GLU A 18 -30.77 27.08 4.57
CA GLU A 18 -32.14 26.57 4.46
C GLU A 18 -32.35 25.52 5.54
N ASP A 19 -33.24 25.82 6.48
CA ASP A 19 -33.80 24.87 7.41
C ASP A 19 -34.81 24.00 6.65
N ASP A 20 -34.51 22.71 6.48
CA ASP A 20 -35.52 21.69 6.19
C ASP A 20 -35.21 20.40 6.95
N GLU A 21 -36.26 19.91 7.63
CA GLU A 21 -36.25 18.77 8.52
C GLU A 21 -36.21 17.46 7.73
N GLY A 22 -35.31 16.55 8.11
CA GLY A 22 -35.49 15.12 7.98
C GLY A 22 -34.84 14.46 6.78
N ASP A 23 -33.58 14.12 6.90
CA ASP A 23 -33.07 12.80 6.52
C ASP A 23 -31.65 12.60 7.09
N ALA A 24 -31.26 11.34 7.36
CA ALA A 24 -30.02 11.01 8.00
C ALA A 24 -28.80 11.59 7.21
N PRO A 25 -27.74 12.07 7.88
CA PRO A 25 -26.61 12.65 7.18
C PRO A 25 -25.86 11.55 6.42
N ALA A 26 -25.99 11.55 5.10
CA ALA A 26 -25.00 10.94 4.24
C ALA A 26 -23.68 11.64 4.53
N THR A 27 -22.79 10.97 5.24
CA THR A 27 -21.42 11.42 5.46
C THR A 27 -20.75 11.49 4.09
N ASN A 28 -20.78 12.66 3.47
CA ASN A 28 -19.93 12.98 2.32
C ASN A 28 -18.48 13.01 2.83
N THR A 29 -17.90 11.83 2.99
CA THR A 29 -16.46 11.71 3.19
C THR A 29 -15.83 12.18 1.88
N ILE A 30 -15.26 13.38 1.87
CA ILE A 30 -14.41 13.84 0.77
C ILE A 30 -13.20 12.90 0.78
N VAL A 31 -13.27 11.84 0.01
CA VAL A 31 -12.13 10.97 -0.25
C VAL A 31 -11.12 11.83 -1.01
N ALA A 32 -9.99 12.12 -0.40
CA ALA A 32 -8.92 12.83 -1.07
C ALA A 32 -8.56 12.04 -2.34
N ALA A 33 -8.37 12.72 -3.47
CA ALA A 33 -8.04 12.06 -4.74
C ALA A 33 -6.79 11.17 -4.65
N ALA A 34 -5.94 11.41 -3.66
CA ALA A 34 -4.78 10.58 -3.33
C ALA A 34 -5.12 9.18 -2.77
N ASP A 35 -6.35 8.97 -2.29
CA ASP A 35 -6.80 7.70 -1.71
C ASP A 35 -7.50 6.79 -2.72
N ILE A 36 -7.78 7.29 -3.93
CA ILE A 36 -8.38 6.51 -5.01
C ILE A 36 -7.27 5.70 -5.68
N LEU A 37 -7.25 4.39 -5.44
CA LEU A 37 -6.31 3.49 -6.09
C LEU A 37 -6.63 3.31 -7.57
N PRO A 38 -5.62 3.22 -8.46
CA PRO A 38 -5.83 3.06 -9.90
C PRO A 38 -6.40 1.68 -10.22
N THR A 39 -7.32 1.59 -11.15
CA THR A 39 -7.93 0.32 -11.61
C THR A 39 -7.00 -0.52 -12.48
N THR A 40 -5.88 0.05 -12.91
CA THR A 40 -4.85 -0.68 -13.67
C THR A 40 -3.48 -0.46 -13.04
N LEU A 41 -2.68 -1.53 -12.97
CA LEU A 41 -1.37 -1.52 -12.34
C LEU A 41 -0.30 -2.07 -13.29
N TYR A 42 0.89 -1.49 -13.21
CA TYR A 42 2.09 -2.17 -13.68
C TYR A 42 2.56 -3.15 -12.61
N LEU A 43 2.99 -4.35 -13.03
CA LEU A 43 3.38 -5.41 -12.11
C LEU A 43 4.89 -5.54 -11.98
N LEU A 44 5.35 -5.66 -10.75
CA LEU A 44 6.70 -6.10 -10.41
C LEU A 44 6.64 -7.48 -9.77
N PRO A 45 7.17 -8.53 -10.43
CA PRO A 45 7.20 -9.86 -9.88
C PRO A 45 8.21 -9.97 -8.73
N LEU A 46 7.81 -10.68 -7.68
CA LEU A 46 8.63 -11.04 -6.53
C LEU A 46 8.85 -12.56 -6.55
N SER A 47 10.08 -13.02 -6.30
CA SER A 47 10.43 -14.45 -6.30
C SER A 47 10.52 -15.08 -4.92
N GLU A 48 10.82 -14.30 -3.88
CA GLU A 48 11.17 -14.85 -2.58
C GLU A 48 9.98 -14.93 -1.62
N ARG A 49 9.22 -13.84 -1.51
CA ARG A 49 8.13 -13.72 -0.54
C ARG A 49 7.05 -12.77 -1.02
N PRO A 50 5.79 -13.00 -0.64
CA PRO A 50 4.72 -12.05 -0.93
C PRO A 50 4.93 -10.74 -0.15
N PHE A 51 4.39 -9.67 -0.70
CA PHE A 51 4.33 -8.37 -0.04
C PHE A 51 2.91 -8.18 0.52
N PHE A 52 2.81 -7.63 1.73
CA PHE A 52 1.51 -7.46 2.39
C PHE A 52 1.13 -5.98 2.56
N PRO A 53 -0.18 -5.66 2.68
CA PRO A 53 -0.63 -4.33 3.09
C PRO A 53 0.01 -3.91 4.42
N ALA A 54 0.05 -2.60 4.66
CA ALA A 54 0.64 -1.95 5.85
C ALA A 54 2.16 -2.18 6.04
N GLN A 55 2.82 -2.96 5.22
CA GLN A 55 4.29 -3.06 5.22
C GLN A 55 4.90 -1.84 4.52
N ALA A 56 6.05 -1.37 5.04
CA ALA A 56 6.89 -0.37 4.38
C ALA A 56 8.33 -0.89 4.40
N LEU A 57 8.82 -1.34 3.24
CA LEU A 57 10.13 -1.98 3.11
C LEU A 57 10.89 -1.41 1.91
N PRO A 58 12.23 -1.28 2.04
CA PRO A 58 13.06 -0.97 0.89
C PRO A 58 13.12 -2.17 -0.06
N LEU A 59 12.89 -1.92 -1.34
CA LEU A 59 13.11 -2.87 -2.42
C LEU A 59 14.32 -2.45 -3.21
N LEU A 60 15.19 -3.42 -3.47
CA LEU A 60 16.38 -3.28 -4.32
C LEU A 60 16.29 -4.29 -5.45
N LEU A 61 16.40 -3.82 -6.68
CA LEU A 61 16.31 -4.67 -7.88
C LEU A 61 17.35 -4.23 -8.91
N ASN A 62 17.66 -5.14 -9.82
CA ASN A 62 18.47 -4.79 -10.98
C ASN A 62 17.68 -3.84 -11.88
N GLU A 63 18.38 -2.91 -12.51
CA GLU A 63 17.77 -1.96 -13.43
C GLU A 63 17.12 -2.70 -14.60
N GLU A 64 17.84 -3.62 -15.22
CA GLU A 64 17.28 -4.50 -16.23
C GLU A 64 16.74 -5.79 -15.61
N PRO A 65 15.56 -6.22 -16.00
CA PRO A 65 14.65 -5.68 -17.02
C PRO A 65 13.58 -4.70 -16.49
N TRP A 66 13.68 -4.22 -15.23
CA TRP A 66 12.57 -3.57 -14.51
C TRP A 66 12.47 -2.06 -14.67
N LEU A 67 13.49 -1.40 -15.23
CA LEU A 67 13.47 0.05 -15.42
C LEU A 67 12.22 0.56 -16.15
N PRO A 68 11.78 -0.03 -17.28
CA PRO A 68 10.59 0.44 -17.98
C PRO A 68 9.32 0.33 -17.13
N THR A 69 9.23 -0.73 -16.32
CA THR A 69 8.09 -0.96 -15.42
C THR A 69 8.04 0.08 -14.29
N ILE A 70 9.19 0.35 -13.67
CA ILE A 70 9.33 1.33 -12.60
C ILE A 70 9.06 2.74 -13.10
N GLU A 71 9.63 3.13 -14.26
CA GLU A 71 9.39 4.44 -14.87
C GLU A 71 7.91 4.62 -15.24
N ALA A 72 7.28 3.61 -15.83
CA ALA A 72 5.88 3.67 -16.20
C ALA A 72 4.96 3.83 -14.98
N ALA A 73 5.28 3.18 -13.87
CA ALA A 73 4.55 3.33 -12.62
C ALA A 73 4.85 4.67 -11.92
N ALA A 74 6.13 5.12 -11.92
CA ALA A 74 6.57 6.36 -11.28
C ALA A 74 6.01 7.62 -11.96
N ASN A 75 5.78 7.56 -13.29
CA ASN A 75 5.21 8.65 -14.06
C ASN A 75 3.70 8.83 -13.85
N ARG A 76 3.04 7.91 -13.14
CA ARG A 76 1.65 8.08 -12.73
C ARG A 76 1.55 8.93 -11.47
N GLU A 77 0.52 9.73 -11.37
CA GLU A 77 0.29 10.66 -10.26
C GLU A 77 0.37 9.97 -8.88
N GLN A 78 -0.22 8.80 -8.76
CA GLN A 78 -0.30 8.07 -7.50
C GLN A 78 0.95 7.23 -7.19
N ARG A 79 1.85 7.02 -8.18
CA ARG A 79 3.07 6.20 -8.05
C ARG A 79 2.83 4.82 -7.44
N VAL A 80 1.73 4.18 -7.85
CA VAL A 80 1.34 2.87 -7.35
C VAL A 80 1.76 1.78 -8.34
N ILE A 81 2.40 0.74 -7.81
CA ILE A 81 2.83 -0.46 -8.52
C ILE A 81 2.20 -1.70 -7.88
N GLY A 82 1.93 -2.74 -8.67
CA GLY A 82 1.48 -4.03 -8.17
C GLY A 82 2.66 -4.94 -7.86
N LEU A 83 2.83 -5.30 -6.59
CA LEU A 83 3.82 -6.29 -6.16
C LEU A 83 3.15 -7.66 -6.09
N ILE A 84 3.64 -8.63 -6.83
CA ILE A 84 3.00 -9.91 -6.95
C ILE A 84 4.03 -11.05 -6.97
N LEU A 85 3.73 -12.09 -6.20
CA LEU A 85 4.59 -13.27 -6.16
C LEU A 85 4.46 -14.06 -7.47
N VAL A 86 5.59 -14.55 -7.96
CA VAL A 86 5.64 -15.51 -9.07
C VAL A 86 6.13 -16.85 -8.56
N LYS A 87 5.86 -17.89 -9.34
CA LYS A 87 6.39 -19.22 -9.07
C LYS A 87 7.92 -19.18 -9.01
N PRO A 88 8.56 -20.04 -8.21
CA PRO A 88 10.01 -20.05 -8.04
C PRO A 88 10.77 -20.00 -9.38
N ASP A 89 11.90 -19.32 -9.36
CA ASP A 89 12.87 -19.22 -10.46
C ASP A 89 12.39 -18.45 -11.72
N SER A 90 11.28 -17.72 -11.66
CA SER A 90 10.67 -17.11 -12.85
C SER A 90 10.66 -15.57 -12.85
N ALA A 91 11.15 -14.87 -11.83
CA ALA A 91 10.94 -13.42 -11.70
C ALA A 91 11.40 -12.62 -12.93
N GLU A 92 12.58 -12.89 -13.47
CA GLU A 92 13.12 -12.14 -14.62
C GLU A 92 12.54 -12.61 -15.98
N LYS A 93 11.99 -13.81 -16.03
CA LYS A 93 11.45 -14.46 -17.23
C LYS A 93 10.01 -14.90 -17.07
N ALA A 94 9.30 -14.29 -16.10
CA ALA A 94 7.93 -14.68 -15.80
C ALA A 94 7.03 -14.51 -17.02
N SER A 95 6.20 -15.48 -17.26
CA SER A 95 5.05 -15.39 -18.16
C SER A 95 3.76 -15.21 -17.35
N PRO A 96 2.66 -14.76 -17.95
CA PRO A 96 1.40 -14.56 -17.19
C PRO A 96 0.94 -15.77 -16.38
N GLY A 97 1.24 -16.99 -16.80
CA GLY A 97 0.93 -18.23 -16.09
C GLY A 97 1.78 -18.52 -14.86
N ASP A 98 2.85 -17.76 -14.65
CA ASP A 98 3.75 -17.91 -13.51
C ASP A 98 3.37 -17.00 -12.33
N PHE A 99 2.52 -15.99 -12.58
CA PHE A 99 2.04 -15.08 -11.56
C PHE A 99 0.96 -15.73 -10.68
N HIS A 100 0.99 -15.43 -9.39
CA HIS A 100 -0.14 -15.71 -8.53
C HIS A 100 -1.32 -14.79 -8.86
N GLU A 101 -2.53 -15.16 -8.49
CA GLU A 101 -3.72 -14.37 -8.80
C GLU A 101 -3.85 -13.09 -7.96
N VAL A 102 -3.29 -13.11 -6.74
CA VAL A 102 -3.41 -12.04 -5.76
C VAL A 102 -2.05 -11.42 -5.47
N GLY A 103 -2.00 -10.10 -5.50
CA GLY A 103 -0.84 -9.28 -5.17
C GLY A 103 -1.22 -8.12 -4.24
N THR A 104 -0.24 -7.25 -3.96
CA THR A 104 -0.42 -6.06 -3.14
C THR A 104 -0.06 -4.81 -3.95
N ALA A 105 -0.99 -3.88 -4.06
CA ALA A 105 -0.72 -2.54 -4.57
C ALA A 105 0.14 -1.80 -3.56
N ALA A 106 1.25 -1.25 -4.01
CA ALA A 106 2.19 -0.53 -3.16
C ALA A 106 2.53 0.84 -3.75
N ARG A 107 2.62 1.85 -2.90
CA ARG A 107 3.09 3.18 -3.28
C ARG A 107 4.62 3.21 -3.24
N MET A 108 5.21 3.78 -4.27
CA MET A 108 6.66 3.94 -4.36
C MET A 108 7.07 5.29 -3.79
N HIS A 109 8.02 5.27 -2.86
CA HIS A 109 8.65 6.45 -2.28
C HIS A 109 10.15 6.42 -2.51
N GLN A 110 10.78 7.58 -2.61
CA GLN A 110 12.24 7.74 -2.62
C GLN A 110 12.93 6.87 -3.69
N LEU A 111 12.41 6.91 -4.93
CA LEU A 111 13.03 6.19 -6.03
C LEU A 111 14.43 6.75 -6.29
N ALA A 112 15.44 5.90 -6.18
CA ALA A 112 16.84 6.18 -6.50
C ALA A 112 17.36 5.16 -7.50
N ARG A 113 18.29 5.62 -8.34
CA ARG A 113 19.01 4.80 -9.32
C ARG A 113 20.50 4.94 -9.08
N ASN A 114 21.20 3.84 -8.87
CA ASN A 114 22.62 3.81 -8.57
C ASN A 114 23.27 2.54 -9.12
N ASP A 115 24.34 2.68 -9.88
CA ASP A 115 25.18 1.58 -10.36
C ASP A 115 24.40 0.41 -11.00
N GLY A 116 23.42 0.70 -11.87
CA GLY A 116 22.60 -0.33 -12.51
C GLY A 116 21.57 -1.00 -11.59
N ARG A 117 21.30 -0.41 -10.43
CA ARG A 117 20.29 -0.84 -9.48
C ARG A 117 19.24 0.23 -9.24
N LEU A 118 18.02 -0.22 -9.03
CA LEU A 118 16.88 0.60 -8.64
C LEU A 118 16.56 0.31 -7.17
N GLN A 119 16.37 1.36 -6.41
CA GLN A 119 15.97 1.27 -5.01
C GLN A 119 14.79 2.20 -4.74
N PHE A 120 13.79 1.72 -4.04
CA PHE A 120 12.68 2.54 -3.55
C PHE A 120 12.09 1.92 -2.29
N ILE A 121 11.35 2.74 -1.51
CA ILE A 121 10.56 2.24 -0.39
C ILE A 121 9.18 1.91 -0.94
N ALA A 122 8.77 0.65 -0.82
CA ALA A 122 7.43 0.19 -1.15
C ALA A 122 6.57 0.23 0.12
N GLN A 123 5.46 0.98 0.05
CA GLN A 123 4.43 1.01 1.09
C GLN A 123 3.21 0.24 0.59
N GLY A 124 2.91 -0.90 1.19
CA GLY A 124 1.75 -1.73 0.88
C GLY A 124 0.44 -1.03 1.25
N LEU A 125 -0.49 -0.98 0.31
CA LEU A 125 -1.75 -0.27 0.46
C LEU A 125 -2.92 -1.25 0.60
N LYS A 126 -3.16 -2.06 -0.44
CA LYS A 126 -4.33 -2.95 -0.51
C LYS A 126 -4.03 -4.17 -1.36
N ARG A 127 -4.64 -5.30 -1.02
CA ARG A 127 -4.58 -6.49 -1.87
C ARG A 127 -5.42 -6.29 -3.13
N PHE A 128 -4.94 -6.83 -4.24
CA PHE A 128 -5.68 -6.84 -5.50
C PHE A 128 -5.68 -8.24 -6.11
N ARG A 129 -6.68 -8.49 -6.95
CA ARG A 129 -6.74 -9.64 -7.85
C ARG A 129 -6.61 -9.17 -9.29
N ILE A 130 -5.86 -9.90 -10.11
CA ILE A 130 -5.77 -9.66 -11.55
C ILE A 130 -7.10 -10.08 -12.19
N VAL A 131 -7.72 -9.14 -12.89
CA VAL A 131 -8.97 -9.38 -13.65
C VAL A 131 -8.65 -9.63 -15.12
N ASN A 132 -7.77 -8.81 -15.69
CA ASN A 132 -7.44 -8.91 -17.11
C ASN A 132 -5.98 -8.45 -17.34
N TRP A 133 -5.31 -9.09 -18.31
CA TRP A 133 -3.98 -8.71 -18.77
C TRP A 133 -4.11 -7.74 -19.94
N LEU A 134 -3.51 -6.56 -19.80
CA LEU A 134 -3.42 -5.54 -20.84
C LEU A 134 -2.09 -5.65 -21.61
N SER A 135 -1.03 -6.11 -20.95
CA SER A 135 0.26 -6.47 -21.56
C SER A 135 0.76 -7.78 -20.95
N HIS A 136 1.16 -8.72 -21.81
CA HIS A 136 1.69 -10.03 -21.43
C HIS A 136 3.23 -10.06 -21.39
N GLU A 137 3.86 -8.96 -21.74
CA GLU A 137 5.31 -8.78 -21.73
C GLU A 137 5.68 -7.56 -20.88
N PRO A 138 6.90 -7.51 -20.33
CA PRO A 138 7.34 -6.34 -19.58
C PRO A 138 7.33 -5.04 -20.44
N PRO A 139 6.84 -3.94 -19.92
CA PRO A 139 6.22 -3.77 -18.59
C PRO A 139 4.83 -4.43 -18.49
N TYR A 140 4.70 -5.44 -17.63
CA TYR A 140 3.43 -6.12 -17.39
C TYR A 140 2.38 -5.11 -16.92
N HIS A 141 1.25 -5.07 -17.60
CA HIS A 141 0.17 -4.15 -17.29
C HIS A 141 -1.16 -4.90 -17.16
N VAL A 142 -1.86 -4.70 -16.08
CA VAL A 142 -3.07 -5.44 -15.75
C VAL A 142 -4.19 -4.53 -15.29
N GLN A 143 -5.42 -4.98 -15.49
CA GLN A 143 -6.59 -4.47 -14.83
C GLN A 143 -6.81 -5.27 -13.56
N VAL A 144 -7.13 -4.58 -12.46
CA VAL A 144 -7.22 -5.18 -11.13
C VAL A 144 -8.54 -4.86 -10.45
N GLU A 145 -8.94 -5.74 -9.56
CA GLU A 145 -9.99 -5.55 -8.58
C GLU A 145 -9.37 -5.57 -7.18
N TYR A 146 -9.67 -4.56 -6.36
CA TYR A 146 -9.17 -4.51 -4.99
C TYR A 146 -10.05 -5.35 -4.08
N LEU A 147 -9.39 -6.24 -3.33
CA LEU A 147 -10.08 -7.07 -2.36
C LEU A 147 -10.49 -6.20 -1.17
N SER A 148 -11.76 -6.23 -0.81
CA SER A 148 -12.21 -5.73 0.48
C SER A 148 -11.66 -6.66 1.56
N GLU A 149 -11.20 -6.10 2.65
CA GLU A 149 -11.02 -6.87 3.86
C GLU A 149 -12.43 -7.20 4.33
N ASP A 150 -12.77 -8.51 4.33
CA ASP A 150 -14.06 -8.93 4.84
C ASP A 150 -14.08 -8.60 6.35
N ASP A 151 -14.86 -7.61 6.72
CA ASP A 151 -15.23 -7.30 8.10
C ASP A 151 -16.01 -8.46 8.77
N ALA A 152 -16.25 -9.53 8.01
CA ALA A 152 -16.98 -10.72 8.44
C ALA A 152 -16.12 -11.74 9.20
N ALA A 153 -14.81 -11.54 9.34
CA ALA A 153 -14.04 -12.31 10.30
C ALA A 153 -14.59 -11.99 11.70
N ASP A 154 -14.95 -13.02 12.44
CA ASP A 154 -15.36 -12.86 13.83
C ASP A 154 -14.27 -12.10 14.59
N VAL A 155 -14.52 -10.82 14.83
CA VAL A 155 -13.54 -9.91 15.47
C VAL A 155 -13.08 -10.48 16.81
N GLU A 156 -13.96 -11.21 17.50
CA GLU A 156 -13.66 -11.84 18.78
C GLU A 156 -12.72 -13.03 18.63
N GLU A 157 -12.91 -13.84 17.60
CA GLU A 157 -12.02 -14.97 17.26
C GLU A 157 -10.64 -14.46 16.81
N LEU A 158 -10.59 -13.47 15.93
CA LEU A 158 -9.35 -12.83 15.48
C LEU A 158 -8.56 -12.25 16.65
N ARG A 159 -9.26 -11.58 17.58
CA ARG A 159 -8.68 -11.02 18.80
C ARG A 159 -8.13 -12.12 19.71
N ALA A 160 -8.84 -13.23 19.86
CA ALA A 160 -8.38 -14.37 20.66
C ALA A 160 -7.09 -14.99 20.08
N TYR A 161 -7.01 -15.17 18.75
CA TYR A 161 -5.79 -15.65 18.09
C TYR A 161 -4.65 -14.67 18.21
N SER A 162 -4.89 -13.39 18.04
CA SER A 162 -3.87 -12.34 18.18
C SER A 162 -3.26 -12.34 19.58
N LEU A 163 -4.10 -12.44 20.60
CA LEU A 163 -3.66 -12.56 22.00
C LEU A 163 -2.85 -13.84 22.24
N ALA A 164 -3.28 -14.98 21.71
CA ALA A 164 -2.55 -16.23 21.83
C ALA A 164 -1.16 -16.14 21.19
N VAL A 165 -1.05 -15.56 19.99
CA VAL A 165 0.23 -15.35 19.31
C VAL A 165 1.15 -14.43 20.13
N ILE A 166 0.64 -13.28 20.60
CA ILE A 166 1.43 -12.33 21.42
C ILE A 166 1.92 -13.01 22.71
N ASN A 167 1.08 -13.77 23.39
CA ASN A 167 1.47 -14.48 24.60
C ASN A 167 2.55 -15.53 24.32
N THR A 168 2.39 -16.33 23.26
CA THR A 168 3.39 -17.29 22.85
C THR A 168 4.74 -16.62 22.52
N LEU A 169 4.72 -15.48 21.82
CA LEU A 169 5.93 -14.72 21.55
C LEU A 169 6.59 -14.20 22.83
N LYS A 170 5.80 -13.70 23.80
CA LYS A 170 6.32 -13.27 25.11
C LYS A 170 6.97 -14.40 25.91
N GLU A 171 6.49 -15.63 25.77
CA GLU A 171 7.09 -16.83 26.39
C GLU A 171 8.38 -17.26 25.68
N LEU A 172 8.45 -17.12 24.36
CA LEU A 172 9.62 -17.52 23.57
C LEU A 172 10.80 -16.56 23.71
N ILE A 173 10.56 -15.27 23.86
CA ILE A 173 11.61 -14.24 23.96
C ILE A 173 12.65 -14.52 25.06
N PRO A 174 12.28 -14.88 26.31
CA PRO A 174 13.24 -15.18 27.36
C PRO A 174 14.11 -16.42 27.09
N LEU A 175 13.62 -17.33 26.23
CA LEU A 175 14.31 -18.58 25.92
C LEU A 175 15.41 -18.41 24.86
N ASN A 176 15.44 -17.29 24.14
CA ASN A 176 16.44 -17.01 23.13
C ASN A 176 17.25 -15.77 23.48
N PRO A 177 18.56 -15.91 23.81
CA PRO A 177 19.40 -14.77 24.19
C PRO A 177 19.67 -13.78 23.03
N LEU A 178 19.34 -14.15 21.79
CA LEU A 178 19.48 -13.28 20.62
C LEU A 178 18.34 -12.25 20.50
N TYR A 179 17.26 -12.44 21.26
CA TYR A 179 16.17 -11.45 21.28
C TYR A 179 16.55 -10.30 22.21
N SER A 180 16.75 -9.12 21.62
CA SER A 180 17.11 -7.91 22.33
C SER A 180 15.98 -7.39 23.23
N GLU A 181 16.36 -6.61 24.24
CA GLU A 181 15.40 -5.84 25.07
C GLU A 181 14.46 -4.97 24.24
N GLU A 182 14.90 -4.53 23.04
CA GLU A 182 14.11 -3.76 22.08
C GLU A 182 12.86 -4.54 21.62
N LEU A 183 12.99 -5.85 21.36
CA LEU A 183 11.85 -6.67 20.96
C LEU A 183 10.84 -6.84 22.09
N LYS A 184 11.31 -6.96 23.35
CA LYS A 184 10.44 -6.98 24.53
C LYS A 184 9.65 -5.68 24.68
N PHE A 185 10.34 -4.56 24.49
CA PHE A 185 9.72 -3.23 24.54
C PHE A 185 8.69 -3.04 23.42
N PHE A 186 9.02 -3.50 22.22
CA PHE A 186 8.12 -3.46 21.06
C PHE A 186 6.83 -4.25 21.33
N LEU A 187 6.94 -5.49 21.79
CA LEU A 187 5.78 -6.34 22.09
C LEU A 187 4.91 -5.82 23.24
N ASN A 188 5.50 -5.11 24.21
CA ASN A 188 4.73 -4.50 25.27
C ASN A 188 3.92 -3.27 24.82
N ARG A 189 4.24 -2.69 23.65
CA ARG A 189 3.49 -1.58 23.03
C ARG A 189 2.29 -2.05 22.21
N PHE A 190 2.23 -3.32 21.83
CA PHE A 190 1.02 -3.88 21.23
C PHE A 190 -0.08 -3.94 22.29
N ASN A 191 -0.88 -2.90 22.31
CA ASN A 191 -2.06 -2.84 23.14
C ASN A 191 -3.12 -3.77 22.51
N THR A 192 -3.74 -4.60 23.32
CA THR A 192 -4.80 -5.54 22.96
C THR A 192 -6.08 -4.86 22.47
N HIS A 193 -6.05 -3.56 22.18
CA HIS A 193 -7.20 -2.75 21.78
C HIS A 193 -7.20 -2.34 20.31
N ASP A 194 -6.09 -2.54 19.56
CA ASP A 194 -6.06 -2.37 18.11
C ASP A 194 -6.00 -3.76 17.45
N PRO A 195 -7.03 -4.16 16.70
CA PRO A 195 -7.00 -5.37 15.89
C PRO A 195 -6.08 -5.22 14.71
#